data_7ea3b369bdefadf8eab9e423ac65024d
#
_entry.id   7ea3b369bdefadf8eab9e423ac65024d
#
_cell.length_a   1.000
_cell.length_b   1.000
_cell.length_c   1.000
_cell.angle_alpha   90.00
_cell.angle_beta   90.00
_cell.angle_gamma   90.00
#
_symmetry.space_group_name_H-M   'P 1'
#
loop_
_entity.id
_entity.type
_entity.pdbx_description
1 polymer ?
#
loop_
_entity_poly.entity_id
_entity_poly.type
_entity_poly.pdbx_seq_one_letter_code
_entity_poly.pdbx_strand_id
1 'polypeptide(L)'
;MSNPHADRLIAFLISSGISDQRVLDAIYRLPRESFVSQAMMHQAYDNNALPIGQGQTISQPYIVAKMTELLDLKSDSNVLEIGTGSGYQTAVLAQIVDHVYSVERIK
;
A
#
# COMPACT_ATOMS: atom_id res chain seq x y z
N MET A 1 18.31 3.37 -8.86
CA MET A 1 17.67 3.00 -10.13
C MET A 1 16.19 3.35 -10.07
N SER A 2 15.68 3.88 -11.16
CA SER A 2 14.25 4.19 -11.22
C SER A 2 13.44 2.96 -11.55
N ASN A 3 12.18 2.98 -11.13
CA ASN A 3 11.21 1.95 -11.47
C ASN A 3 10.09 2.64 -12.28
N PRO A 4 10.07 2.47 -13.61
CA PRO A 4 9.08 3.18 -14.44
C PRO A 4 7.63 2.87 -14.06
N HIS A 5 7.36 1.66 -13.59
CA HIS A 5 6.00 1.29 -13.15
C HIS A 5 5.62 2.04 -11.88
N ALA A 6 6.54 2.10 -10.91
CA ALA A 6 6.30 2.85 -9.69
C ALA A 6 6.22 4.35 -9.97
N ASP A 7 7.05 4.86 -10.89
CA ASP A 7 7.00 6.27 -11.30
C ASP A 7 5.62 6.64 -11.83
N ARG A 8 5.05 5.79 -12.69
CA ARG A 8 3.71 6.05 -13.25
C ARG A 8 2.64 5.99 -12.17
N LEU A 9 2.75 5.05 -11.25
CA LEU A 9 1.79 4.95 -10.15
C LEU A 9 1.83 6.21 -9.28
N ILE A 10 3.02 6.66 -8.91
CA ILE A 10 3.17 7.88 -8.09
C ILE A 10 2.60 9.09 -8.83
N ALA A 11 2.87 9.23 -10.12
CA ALA A 11 2.33 10.34 -10.91
C ALA A 11 0.80 10.31 -10.91
N PHE A 12 0.21 9.11 -11.04
CA PHE A 12 -1.24 8.94 -10.99
C PHE A 12 -1.80 9.37 -9.63
N LEU A 13 -1.16 8.94 -8.54
CA LEU A 13 -1.61 9.26 -7.19
C LEU A 13 -1.56 10.77 -6.95
N ILE A 14 -0.50 11.43 -7.38
CA ILE A 14 -0.37 12.88 -7.26
C ILE A 14 -1.49 13.58 -8.04
N SER A 15 -1.74 13.15 -9.27
CA SER A 15 -2.80 13.74 -10.10
C SER A 15 -4.19 13.50 -9.51
N SER A 16 -4.35 12.47 -8.68
CA SER A 16 -5.60 12.13 -8.01
C SER A 16 -5.78 12.84 -6.67
N GLY A 17 -4.79 13.65 -6.26
CA GLY A 17 -4.91 14.48 -5.07
C GLY A 17 -4.14 14.02 -3.85
N ILE A 18 -3.33 12.96 -3.97
CA ILE A 18 -2.47 12.53 -2.87
C ILE A 18 -1.29 13.48 -2.77
N SER A 19 -1.11 14.10 -1.61
CA SER A 19 -0.07 15.12 -1.43
C SER A 19 0.89 14.83 -0.29
N ASP A 20 0.60 13.86 0.56
CA ASP A 20 1.49 13.52 1.69
C ASP A 20 2.71 12.79 1.15
N GLN A 21 3.87 13.46 1.22
CA GLN A 21 5.10 12.91 0.65
C GLN A 21 5.54 11.62 1.35
N ARG A 22 5.24 11.45 2.63
CA ARG A 22 5.58 10.22 3.37
C ARG A 22 4.82 9.03 2.80
N VAL A 23 3.55 9.25 2.44
CA VAL A 23 2.72 8.21 1.83
C VAL A 23 3.26 7.86 0.45
N LEU A 24 3.56 8.87 -0.37
CA LEU A 24 4.10 8.65 -1.71
C LEU A 24 5.44 7.92 -1.66
N ASP A 25 6.34 8.32 -0.77
CA ASP A 25 7.64 7.68 -0.62
C ASP A 25 7.49 6.22 -0.17
N ALA A 26 6.59 5.95 0.77
CA ALA A 26 6.35 4.60 1.25
C ALA A 26 5.89 3.68 0.12
N ILE A 27 4.94 4.15 -0.68
CA ILE A 27 4.42 3.36 -1.80
C ILE A 27 5.50 3.17 -2.87
N TYR A 28 6.30 4.19 -3.14
CA TYR A 28 7.37 4.10 -4.13
C TYR A 28 8.44 3.06 -3.75
N ARG A 29 8.77 2.98 -2.46
CA ARG A 29 9.83 2.09 -1.96
C ARG A 29 9.43 0.63 -1.93
N LEU A 30 8.13 0.34 -1.82
CA LEU A 30 7.66 -1.04 -1.66
C LEU A 30 7.45 -1.70 -3.02
N PRO A 31 8.00 -2.91 -3.23
CA PRO A 31 7.79 -3.65 -4.48
C PRO A 31 6.40 -4.29 -4.44
N ARG A 32 5.40 -3.58 -4.97
CA ARG A 32 4.00 -4.03 -4.92
C ARG A 32 3.82 -5.41 -5.56
N GLU A 33 4.63 -5.74 -6.57
CA GLU A 33 4.59 -7.05 -7.22
C GLU A 33 4.88 -8.20 -6.24
N SER A 34 5.56 -7.92 -5.13
CA SER A 34 5.84 -8.93 -4.11
C SER A 34 4.63 -9.27 -3.24
N PHE A 35 3.56 -8.48 -3.35
CA PHE A 35 2.34 -8.65 -2.55
C PHE A 35 1.19 -9.26 -3.34
N VAL A 36 1.42 -9.61 -4.60
CA VAL A 36 0.40 -10.21 -5.47
C VAL A 36 0.90 -11.55 -5.96
N SER A 37 -0.02 -12.37 -6.49
CA SER A 37 0.37 -13.65 -7.10
C SER A 37 1.16 -13.42 -8.37
N GLN A 38 1.94 -14.43 -8.77
CA GLN A 38 2.72 -14.36 -10.00
C GLN A 38 1.82 -14.05 -11.21
N ALA A 39 0.62 -14.61 -11.24
CA ALA A 39 -0.32 -14.37 -12.33
C ALA A 39 -0.75 -12.91 -12.44
N MET A 40 -0.71 -12.15 -11.33
CA MET A 40 -1.15 -10.76 -11.28
C MET A 40 0.01 -9.77 -11.33
N MET A 41 1.26 -10.23 -11.40
CA MET A 41 2.42 -9.32 -11.30
C MET A 41 2.42 -8.25 -12.39
N HIS A 42 1.95 -8.57 -13.58
CA HIS A 42 1.89 -7.59 -14.68
C HIS A 42 0.90 -6.45 -14.42
N GLN A 43 -0.02 -6.62 -13.46
CA GLN A 43 -1.00 -5.59 -13.08
C GLN A 43 -0.68 -4.95 -11.74
N ALA A 44 0.45 -5.30 -11.12
CA ALA A 44 0.73 -4.92 -9.74
C ALA A 44 0.71 -3.40 -9.50
N TYR A 45 1.12 -2.62 -10.48
CA TYR A 45 1.19 -1.16 -10.35
C TYR A 45 0.00 -0.43 -10.99
N ASP A 46 -0.98 -1.17 -11.50
CA ASP A 46 -2.23 -0.57 -11.96
C ASP A 46 -3.06 -0.16 -10.74
N ASN A 47 -3.88 0.87 -10.90
CA ASN A 47 -4.75 1.32 -9.80
C ASN A 47 -6.00 0.47 -9.72
N ASN A 48 -5.82 -0.83 -9.43
CA ASN A 48 -6.90 -1.80 -9.30
C ASN A 48 -6.71 -2.64 -8.06
N ALA A 49 -7.83 -3.08 -7.46
CA ALA A 49 -7.80 -4.14 -6.48
C ALA A 49 -7.54 -5.45 -7.21
N LEU A 50 -6.72 -6.33 -6.64
CA LEU A 50 -6.37 -7.60 -7.25
C LEU A 50 -6.62 -8.75 -6.27
N PRO A 51 -7.03 -9.92 -6.78
CA PRO A 51 -7.24 -11.07 -5.90
C PRO A 51 -5.91 -11.61 -5.36
N ILE A 52 -5.91 -12.06 -4.10
CA ILE A 52 -4.75 -12.65 -3.44
C ILE A 52 -5.04 -14.04 -2.89
N GLY A 53 -6.24 -14.58 -3.14
CA GLY A 53 -6.66 -15.89 -2.64
C GLY A 53 -7.58 -15.79 -1.44
N GLN A 54 -8.23 -16.91 -1.09
CA GLN A 54 -9.15 -17.01 0.05
C GLN A 54 -10.27 -15.97 0.03
N GLY A 55 -10.71 -15.57 -1.18
CA GLY A 55 -11.75 -14.56 -1.34
C GLY A 55 -11.32 -13.14 -0.98
N GLN A 56 -10.03 -12.91 -0.78
CA GLN A 56 -9.51 -11.60 -0.40
C GLN A 56 -8.85 -10.90 -1.58
N THR A 57 -8.64 -9.59 -1.43
CA THR A 57 -7.98 -8.76 -2.42
C THR A 57 -6.92 -7.89 -1.75
N ILE A 58 -5.92 -7.48 -2.53
CA ILE A 58 -5.09 -6.33 -2.20
C ILE A 58 -5.83 -5.10 -2.71
N SER A 59 -6.01 -4.10 -1.86
CA SER A 59 -6.76 -2.89 -2.22
C SER A 59 -6.04 -2.11 -3.32
N GLN A 60 -6.81 -1.37 -4.13
CA GLN A 60 -6.21 -0.53 -5.16
C GLN A 60 -5.30 0.53 -4.54
N PRO A 61 -4.20 0.88 -5.22
CA PRO A 61 -3.21 1.81 -4.65
C PRO A 61 -3.77 3.14 -4.18
N TYR A 62 -4.72 3.73 -4.90
CA TYR A 62 -5.31 5.01 -4.49
C TYR A 62 -6.00 4.88 -3.12
N ILE A 63 -6.72 3.79 -2.89
CA ILE A 63 -7.42 3.58 -1.62
C ILE A 63 -6.43 3.46 -0.47
N VAL A 64 -5.35 2.69 -0.66
CA VAL A 64 -4.29 2.57 0.36
C VAL A 64 -3.70 3.94 0.65
N ALA A 65 -3.36 4.69 -0.40
CA ALA A 65 -2.76 6.01 -0.25
C ALA A 65 -3.69 6.98 0.46
N LYS A 66 -4.97 7.02 0.06
CA LYS A 66 -5.94 7.96 0.61
C LYS A 66 -6.25 7.66 2.08
N MET A 67 -6.45 6.39 2.41
CA MET A 67 -6.72 5.98 3.78
C MET A 67 -5.53 6.33 4.69
N THR A 68 -4.32 6.06 4.22
CA THR A 68 -3.10 6.35 4.98
C THR A 68 -2.94 7.86 5.17
N GLU A 69 -3.16 8.64 4.11
CA GLU A 69 -3.06 10.11 4.18
C GLU A 69 -4.07 10.69 5.16
N LEU A 70 -5.30 10.17 5.18
CA LEU A 70 -6.35 10.65 6.08
C LEU A 70 -6.05 10.40 7.54
N LEU A 71 -5.21 9.42 7.86
CA LEU A 71 -4.80 9.16 9.24
C LEU A 71 -3.87 10.23 9.78
N ASP A 72 -3.24 11.02 8.92
CA ASP A 72 -2.30 12.07 9.31
C ASP A 72 -1.26 11.56 10.31
N LEU A 73 -0.57 10.49 9.92
CA LEU A 73 0.35 9.78 10.81
C LEU A 73 1.62 10.58 11.08
N LYS A 74 2.15 10.41 12.29
CA LYS A 74 3.47 10.91 12.66
C LYS A 74 4.38 9.72 12.93
N SER A 75 5.70 9.95 12.93
CA SER A 75 6.67 8.85 13.09
C SER A 75 6.48 8.09 14.41
N ASP A 76 6.01 8.76 15.46
CA ASP A 76 5.78 8.14 16.77
C ASP A 76 4.35 7.63 16.96
N SER A 77 3.52 7.66 15.93
CA SER A 77 2.17 7.14 16.00
C SER A 77 2.19 5.62 16.19
N ASN A 78 1.21 5.11 16.92
CA ASN A 78 0.94 3.67 17.01
C ASN A 78 -0.32 3.39 16.21
N VAL A 79 -0.27 2.39 15.33
CA VAL A 79 -1.38 2.06 14.45
C VAL A 79 -1.83 0.63 14.70
N LEU A 80 -3.13 0.44 14.83
CA LEU A 80 -3.73 -0.88 14.85
C LEU A 80 -4.45 -1.11 13.52
N GLU A 81 -4.05 -2.17 12.83
CA GLU A 81 -4.70 -2.58 11.59
C GLU A 81 -5.53 -3.83 11.83
N ILE A 82 -6.79 -3.79 11.42
CA ILE A 82 -7.67 -4.95 11.45
C ILE A 82 -7.76 -5.49 10.02
N GLY A 83 -7.38 -6.77 9.83
CA GLY A 83 -7.38 -7.39 8.52
C GLY A 83 -6.07 -7.17 7.77
N THR A 84 -5.03 -7.93 8.12
CA THR A 84 -3.70 -7.81 7.52
C THR A 84 -3.73 -8.09 6.00
N GLY A 85 -4.52 -9.08 5.58
CA GLY A 85 -4.67 -9.43 4.17
C GLY A 85 -3.33 -9.78 3.53
N SER A 86 -2.98 -9.06 2.45
CA SER A 86 -1.72 -9.27 1.73
C SER A 86 -0.49 -8.79 2.51
N GLY A 87 -0.70 -7.96 3.53
CA GLY A 87 0.39 -7.29 4.23
C GLY A 87 0.86 -5.99 3.58
N TYR A 88 0.29 -5.62 2.43
CA TYR A 88 0.74 -4.42 1.73
C TYR A 88 0.46 -3.15 2.51
N GLN A 89 -0.77 -2.99 3.02
CA GLN A 89 -1.12 -1.82 3.85
C GLN A 89 -0.25 -1.78 5.11
N THR A 90 -0.01 -2.95 5.72
CA THR A 90 0.88 -3.05 6.89
C THR A 90 2.27 -2.54 6.55
N ALA A 91 2.80 -2.96 5.39
CA ALA A 91 4.13 -2.55 4.95
C ALA A 91 4.19 -1.04 4.68
N VAL A 92 3.15 -0.47 4.08
CA VAL A 92 3.07 0.98 3.84
C VAL A 92 3.09 1.73 5.18
N LEU A 93 2.29 1.31 6.14
CA LEU A 93 2.25 1.93 7.46
C LEU A 93 3.60 1.84 8.16
N ALA A 94 4.27 0.68 8.06
CA ALA A 94 5.57 0.46 8.70
C ALA A 94 6.69 1.33 8.13
N GLN A 95 6.52 1.86 6.92
CA GLN A 95 7.48 2.81 6.35
C GLN A 95 7.34 4.21 6.97
N ILE A 96 6.20 4.50 7.61
CA ILE A 96 5.88 5.85 8.09
C ILE A 96 5.97 5.94 9.60
N VAL A 97 5.52 4.90 10.33
CA VAL A 97 5.44 4.92 11.79
C VAL A 97 6.34 3.84 12.39
N ASP A 98 6.68 4.02 13.68
CA ASP A 98 7.57 3.10 14.39
C ASP A 98 6.91 1.76 14.70
N HIS A 99 5.62 1.77 15.00
CA HIS A 99 4.92 0.56 15.46
C HIS A 99 3.57 0.39 14.76
N VAL A 100 3.39 -0.78 14.13
CA VAL A 100 2.12 -1.20 13.57
C VAL A 100 1.73 -2.52 14.23
N TYR A 101 0.51 -2.59 14.73
CA TYR A 101 -0.08 -3.81 15.28
C TYR A 101 -1.14 -4.26 14.30
N SER A 102 -0.98 -5.46 13.75
CA SER A 102 -1.88 -5.95 12.71
C SER A 102 -2.50 -7.27 13.13
N VAL A 103 -3.80 -7.40 12.91
CA VAL A 103 -4.58 -8.58 13.29
C VAL A 103 -5.27 -9.14 12.06
N GLU A 104 -5.16 -10.46 11.87
CA GLU A 104 -5.78 -11.16 10.75
C GLU A 104 -6.43 -12.44 11.27
N ARG A 105 -7.69 -12.67 10.88
CA ARG A 105 -8.40 -13.88 11.29
C ARG A 105 -8.26 -15.02 10.29
N ILE A 106 -7.93 -14.71 9.03
CA ILE A 106 -7.72 -15.73 7.98
C ILE A 106 -6.22 -16.01 7.92
N LYS A 107 -5.85 -17.25 8.08
CA LYS A 107 -4.43 -17.66 8.12
C LYS A 107 -3.91 -18.10 6.74
#